data_b93e477ecae6f28246815731114d6400
#
_entry.id   b93e477ecae6f28246815731114d6400
#
_cell.length_a   1.000
_cell.length_b   1.000
_cell.length_c   1.000
_cell.angle_alpha   90.00
_cell.angle_beta   90.00
_cell.angle_gamma   90.00
#
_symmetry.space_group_name_H-M   'P 1'
#
loop_
_entity.id
_entity.type
_entity.pdbx_description
1 polymer ?
#
loop_
_entity_poly.entity_id
_entity_poly.type
_entity_poly.pdbx_seq_one_letter_code
_entity_poly.pdbx_strand_id
1 'polypeptide(L)'
;MAKTPAQRAAKHGDKAALPTRPAGVVVNPRAPRRPAKAAGNGNLIAIAASVASVFLFWYFHLLTLVQMTQLSNGLAMPDSLPGGFSEKYVGQLRTAMNADALGQLQYVHKTAGTLFPLVFGLTVMLLIALNVPNKRLRRVLWVPPLLFAIAALWSNFAVDGMLASHTLDGGQVALASVLVIASWVLLAVSLLGALYALYRGWSKRRSSKGRSDEADAAASA
;
A
#
# COMPACT_ATOMS: atom_id res chain seq x y z
N MET A 1 -8.77 -52.51 -26.17
CA MET A 1 -9.74 -52.17 -27.24
C MET A 1 -10.77 -51.18 -26.69
N ALA A 2 -10.97 -50.04 -27.30
CA ALA A 2 -11.94 -49.05 -26.87
C ALA A 2 -13.36 -49.51 -27.20
N LYS A 3 -14.28 -49.43 -26.26
CA LYS A 3 -15.69 -49.85 -26.42
C LYS A 3 -16.42 -48.94 -27.40
N THR A 4 -17.18 -49.54 -28.33
CA THR A 4 -18.02 -48.78 -29.29
C THR A 4 -19.16 -48.02 -28.58
N PRO A 5 -19.72 -46.97 -29.22
CA PRO A 5 -20.84 -46.19 -28.64
C PRO A 5 -22.05 -47.07 -28.27
N ALA A 6 -22.36 -48.09 -29.10
CA ALA A 6 -23.43 -49.01 -28.81
C ALA A 6 -23.18 -49.88 -27.57
N GLN A 7 -21.95 -50.31 -27.32
CA GLN A 7 -21.54 -51.05 -26.12
C GLN A 7 -21.58 -50.19 -24.86
N ARG A 8 -21.41 -48.90 -24.99
CA ARG A 8 -21.58 -47.93 -23.85
C ARG A 8 -23.06 -47.71 -23.54
N ALA A 9 -23.89 -47.52 -24.54
CA ALA A 9 -25.35 -47.36 -24.37
C ALA A 9 -25.98 -48.56 -23.70
N ALA A 10 -25.60 -49.81 -24.10
CA ALA A 10 -26.10 -51.04 -23.49
C ALA A 10 -25.70 -51.18 -21.99
N LYS A 11 -24.59 -50.57 -21.54
CA LYS A 11 -24.11 -50.67 -20.17
C LYS A 11 -24.63 -49.56 -19.23
N HIS A 12 -24.96 -48.38 -19.77
CA HIS A 12 -25.24 -47.17 -18.96
C HIS A 12 -26.59 -46.49 -19.30
N GLY A 13 -27.43 -47.11 -20.16
CA GLY A 13 -28.73 -46.60 -20.58
C GLY A 13 -28.65 -45.23 -21.25
N ASP A 14 -29.78 -44.53 -21.32
CA ASP A 14 -29.88 -43.20 -21.99
C ASP A 14 -29.03 -42.09 -21.40
N LYS A 15 -28.47 -42.29 -20.20
CA LYS A 15 -27.52 -41.37 -19.59
C LYS A 15 -26.14 -41.35 -20.28
N ALA A 16 -25.87 -42.28 -21.19
CA ALA A 16 -24.63 -42.33 -21.98
C ALA A 16 -24.69 -41.58 -23.29
N ALA A 17 -25.86 -41.01 -23.67
CA ALA A 17 -25.97 -40.16 -24.82
C ALA A 17 -25.17 -38.87 -24.57
N LEU A 18 -24.08 -38.65 -25.34
CA LEU A 18 -23.38 -37.38 -25.38
C LEU A 18 -24.40 -36.29 -25.76
N PRO A 19 -24.44 -35.16 -25.04
CA PRO A 19 -25.32 -34.06 -25.41
C PRO A 19 -25.04 -33.69 -26.87
N THR A 20 -26.06 -33.82 -27.71
CA THR A 20 -26.04 -33.44 -29.13
C THR A 20 -25.67 -31.95 -29.20
N ARG A 21 -24.47 -31.66 -29.61
CA ARG A 21 -24.01 -30.29 -29.81
C ARG A 21 -24.87 -29.66 -30.88
N PRO A 22 -25.51 -28.49 -30.67
CA PRO A 22 -26.33 -27.88 -31.71
C PRO A 22 -25.47 -27.68 -32.96
N ALA A 23 -25.97 -28.21 -34.10
CA ALA A 23 -25.33 -28.09 -35.39
C ALA A 23 -25.29 -26.58 -35.73
N GLY A 24 -24.08 -26.00 -35.75
CA GLY A 24 -23.92 -24.60 -36.15
C GLY A 24 -22.75 -23.86 -35.48
N VAL A 25 -22.16 -24.38 -34.39
CA VAL A 25 -21.00 -23.71 -33.79
C VAL A 25 -19.73 -24.26 -34.44
N VAL A 26 -19.29 -23.62 -35.53
CA VAL A 26 -17.97 -23.85 -36.12
C VAL A 26 -16.93 -23.35 -35.11
N VAL A 27 -16.39 -24.26 -34.28
CA VAL A 27 -15.26 -23.94 -33.40
C VAL A 27 -14.03 -23.83 -34.30
N ASN A 28 -13.58 -22.63 -34.58
CA ASN A 28 -12.33 -22.40 -35.28
C ASN A 28 -11.16 -22.89 -34.37
N PRO A 29 -10.48 -23.98 -34.73
CA PRO A 29 -9.41 -24.56 -33.91
C PRO A 29 -8.16 -23.65 -33.83
N ARG A 30 -8.10 -22.60 -34.64
CA ARG A 30 -7.03 -21.59 -34.63
C ARG A 30 -7.38 -20.30 -33.91
N ALA A 31 -8.57 -20.18 -33.34
CA ALA A 31 -8.87 -19.00 -32.50
C ALA A 31 -7.93 -19.02 -31.28
N PRO A 32 -7.10 -17.99 -31.07
CA PRO A 32 -6.25 -17.93 -29.89
C PRO A 32 -7.16 -18.02 -28.67
N ARG A 33 -6.98 -19.10 -27.88
CA ARG A 33 -7.67 -19.22 -26.59
C ARG A 33 -7.26 -17.99 -25.80
N ARG A 34 -8.20 -17.05 -25.62
CA ARG A 34 -7.98 -15.95 -24.65
C ARG A 34 -7.59 -16.61 -23.34
N PRO A 35 -6.38 -16.32 -22.80
CA PRO A 35 -6.01 -16.86 -21.51
C PRO A 35 -7.14 -16.51 -20.55
N ALA A 36 -7.61 -17.51 -19.80
CA ALA A 36 -8.60 -17.30 -18.75
C ALA A 36 -8.09 -16.14 -17.90
N LYS A 37 -8.90 -15.08 -17.81
CA LYS A 37 -8.55 -13.89 -17.03
C LYS A 37 -8.34 -14.41 -15.62
N ALA A 38 -7.09 -14.55 -15.21
CA ALA A 38 -6.76 -14.98 -13.86
C ALA A 38 -7.56 -14.06 -12.91
N ALA A 39 -8.43 -14.64 -12.09
CA ALA A 39 -9.17 -13.89 -11.08
C ALA A 39 -8.12 -13.26 -10.18
N GLY A 40 -7.78 -12.01 -10.45
CA GLY A 40 -6.69 -11.33 -9.77
C GLY A 40 -7.08 -11.09 -8.32
N ASN A 41 -6.37 -11.67 -7.38
CA ASN A 41 -6.50 -11.45 -5.94
C ASN A 41 -6.06 -10.05 -5.51
N GLY A 42 -6.10 -9.06 -6.42
CA GLY A 42 -5.65 -7.69 -6.18
C GLY A 42 -6.28 -7.04 -4.95
N ASN A 43 -7.55 -7.34 -4.67
CA ASN A 43 -8.21 -6.83 -3.47
C ASN A 43 -7.66 -7.45 -2.18
N LEU A 44 -7.35 -8.76 -2.16
CA LEU A 44 -6.73 -9.42 -1.01
C LEU A 44 -5.33 -8.87 -0.75
N ILE A 45 -4.54 -8.68 -1.79
CA ILE A 45 -3.20 -8.08 -1.70
C ILE A 45 -3.31 -6.65 -1.14
N ALA A 46 -4.26 -5.86 -1.63
CA ALA A 46 -4.48 -4.50 -1.14
C ALA A 46 -4.90 -4.46 0.34
N ILE A 47 -5.75 -5.37 0.79
CA ILE A 47 -6.15 -5.49 2.20
C ILE A 47 -4.94 -5.89 3.05
N ALA A 48 -4.19 -6.93 2.66
CA ALA A 48 -3.01 -7.37 3.40
C ALA A 48 -1.94 -6.28 3.48
N ALA A 49 -1.68 -5.59 2.38
CA ALA A 49 -0.74 -4.47 2.33
C ALA A 49 -1.20 -3.29 3.20
N SER A 50 -2.51 -3.00 3.25
CA SER A 50 -3.07 -1.95 4.12
C SER A 50 -2.90 -2.30 5.60
N VAL A 51 -3.19 -3.55 5.98
CA VAL A 51 -2.97 -4.04 7.36
C VAL A 51 -1.49 -3.94 7.73
N ALA A 52 -0.59 -4.38 6.84
CA ALA A 52 0.85 -4.27 7.06
C ALA A 52 1.31 -2.81 7.21
N SER A 53 0.78 -1.89 6.39
CA SER A 53 1.10 -0.45 6.48
C SER A 53 0.65 0.16 7.80
N VAL A 54 -0.57 -0.16 8.26
CA VAL A 54 -1.10 0.31 9.56
C VAL A 54 -0.28 -0.26 10.71
N PHE A 55 0.06 -1.54 10.65
CA PHE A 55 0.91 -2.19 11.66
C PHE A 55 2.30 -1.54 11.71
N LEU A 56 2.95 -1.31 10.56
CA LEU A 56 4.27 -0.68 10.50
C LEU A 56 4.24 0.77 10.99
N PHE A 57 3.18 1.52 10.67
CA PHE A 57 2.98 2.87 11.21
C PHE A 57 2.89 2.85 12.73
N TRP A 58 2.04 1.98 13.28
CA TRP A 58 1.89 1.82 14.73
C TRP A 58 3.21 1.41 15.38
N TYR A 59 3.87 0.39 14.84
CA TYR A 59 5.13 -0.11 15.36
C TYR A 59 6.23 0.96 15.36
N PHE A 60 6.40 1.68 14.25
CA PHE A 60 7.45 2.70 14.13
C PHE A 60 7.13 3.94 14.95
N HIS A 61 5.99 4.60 14.69
CA HIS A 61 5.68 5.92 15.27
C HIS A 61 5.14 5.86 16.70
N LEU A 62 4.28 4.90 17.02
CA LEU A 62 3.58 4.85 18.30
C LEU A 62 4.23 3.94 19.31
N LEU A 63 4.96 2.91 18.89
CA LEU A 63 5.66 2.03 19.81
C LEU A 63 7.13 2.42 19.91
N THR A 64 7.88 2.32 18.82
CA THR A 64 9.35 2.41 18.87
C THR A 64 9.85 3.81 19.17
N LEU A 65 9.34 4.84 18.43
CA LEU A 65 9.77 6.23 18.70
C LEU A 65 9.31 6.72 20.09
N VAL A 66 8.17 6.25 20.59
CA VAL A 66 7.72 6.55 21.95
C VAL A 66 8.64 5.90 23.00
N GLN A 67 9.06 4.64 22.80
CA GLN A 67 10.05 3.99 23.69
C GLN A 67 11.39 4.72 23.69
N MET A 68 11.82 5.27 22.55
CA MET A 68 13.06 6.06 22.46
C MET A 68 13.02 7.33 23.33
N THR A 69 11.85 7.87 23.67
CA THR A 69 11.74 9.02 24.60
C THR A 69 12.29 8.71 25.98
N GLN A 70 12.24 7.44 26.40
CA GLN A 70 12.81 7.02 27.69
C GLN A 70 14.34 7.09 27.69
N LEU A 71 14.96 6.89 26.51
CA LEU A 71 16.42 6.94 26.32
C LEU A 71 16.94 8.36 26.07
N SER A 72 16.04 9.34 25.99
CA SER A 72 16.33 10.77 25.73
C SER A 72 15.77 11.70 26.83
N ASN A 73 15.65 11.20 28.07
CA ASN A 73 15.09 11.96 29.19
C ASN A 73 13.70 12.58 28.91
N GLY A 74 12.85 11.86 28.19
CA GLY A 74 11.48 12.29 27.84
C GLY A 74 11.39 13.20 26.63
N LEU A 75 12.48 13.48 25.93
CA LEU A 75 12.44 14.26 24.68
C LEU A 75 11.94 13.38 23.52
N ALA A 76 10.99 13.90 22.73
CA ALA A 76 10.48 13.18 21.56
C ALA A 76 11.56 13.04 20.48
N MET A 77 11.51 11.96 19.70
CA MET A 77 12.41 11.82 18.55
C MET A 77 12.01 12.81 17.44
N PRO A 78 12.99 13.30 16.65
CA PRO A 78 12.75 14.25 15.57
C PRO A 78 11.62 13.81 14.60
N ASP A 79 11.56 12.53 14.28
CA ASP A 79 10.56 11.94 13.38
C ASP A 79 9.14 11.98 13.92
N SER A 80 8.96 12.17 15.23
CA SER A 80 7.65 12.34 15.87
C SER A 80 7.17 13.80 15.92
N LEU A 81 7.93 14.74 15.36
CA LEU A 81 7.65 16.17 15.43
C LEU A 81 7.16 16.72 14.07
N PRO A 82 5.86 16.63 13.75
CA PRO A 82 5.32 17.08 12.46
C PRO A 82 5.49 18.58 12.21
N GLY A 83 5.70 19.38 13.26
CA GLY A 83 6.00 20.81 13.19
C GLY A 83 7.48 21.13 13.01
N GLY A 84 8.35 20.11 12.93
CA GLY A 84 9.79 20.28 12.88
C GLY A 84 10.42 20.58 14.24
N PHE A 85 11.71 20.89 14.23
CA PHE A 85 12.52 21.11 15.43
C PHE A 85 13.61 22.15 15.21
N SER A 86 14.08 22.76 16.30
CA SER A 86 15.11 23.80 16.29
C SER A 86 16.48 23.22 16.66
N GLU A 87 17.53 23.99 16.35
CA GLU A 87 18.90 23.66 16.77
C GLU A 87 19.05 23.49 18.27
N LYS A 88 18.39 24.38 19.06
CA LYS A 88 18.36 24.27 20.52
C LYS A 88 17.79 22.92 20.98
N TYR A 89 16.69 22.47 20.34
CA TYR A 89 16.07 21.19 20.64
C TYR A 89 17.02 20.01 20.36
N VAL A 90 17.67 20.04 19.20
CA VAL A 90 18.64 19.01 18.83
C VAL A 90 19.85 18.98 19.78
N GLY A 91 20.32 20.15 20.22
CA GLY A 91 21.37 20.24 21.24
C GLY A 91 20.97 19.56 22.57
N GLN A 92 19.75 19.79 23.03
CA GLN A 92 19.20 19.13 24.22
C GLN A 92 19.10 17.61 24.02
N LEU A 93 18.57 17.18 22.88
CA LEU A 93 18.42 15.77 22.56
C LEU A 93 19.76 15.04 22.51
N ARG A 94 20.78 15.63 21.88
CA ARG A 94 22.14 15.08 21.80
C ARG A 94 22.79 14.94 23.19
N THR A 95 22.54 15.89 24.09
CA THR A 95 23.04 15.83 25.47
C THR A 95 22.34 14.74 26.30
N ALA A 96 21.05 14.49 25.98
CA ALA A 96 20.25 13.48 26.68
C ALA A 96 20.52 12.05 26.21
N MET A 97 20.89 11.86 24.92
CA MET A 97 21.15 10.55 24.34
C MET A 97 22.61 10.13 24.52
N ASN A 98 22.83 8.90 24.94
CA ASN A 98 24.17 8.26 24.93
C ASN A 98 24.38 7.54 23.56
N ALA A 99 25.61 6.98 23.40
CA ALA A 99 25.97 6.28 22.15
C ALA A 99 25.07 5.06 21.86
N ASP A 100 24.62 4.35 22.89
CA ASP A 100 23.74 3.18 22.73
C ASP A 100 22.34 3.59 22.26
N ALA A 101 21.78 4.66 22.83
CA ALA A 101 20.50 5.23 22.41
C ALA A 101 20.56 5.69 20.95
N LEU A 102 21.64 6.36 20.55
CA LEU A 102 21.86 6.77 19.17
C LEU A 102 21.96 5.56 18.23
N GLY A 103 22.71 4.52 18.64
CA GLY A 103 22.82 3.27 17.89
C GLY A 103 21.46 2.56 17.71
N GLN A 104 20.63 2.55 18.74
CA GLN A 104 19.26 2.01 18.67
C GLN A 104 18.39 2.80 17.71
N LEU A 105 18.43 4.14 17.74
CA LEU A 105 17.67 4.97 16.79
C LEU A 105 18.09 4.69 15.35
N GLN A 106 19.38 4.64 15.08
CA GLN A 106 19.91 4.30 13.75
C GLN A 106 19.47 2.90 13.28
N TYR A 107 19.42 1.92 14.19
CA TYR A 107 18.88 0.59 13.87
C TYR A 107 17.39 0.65 13.51
N VAL A 108 16.61 1.43 14.26
CA VAL A 108 15.17 1.65 13.99
C VAL A 108 14.96 2.30 12.63
N HIS A 109 15.75 3.32 12.27
CA HIS A 109 15.67 3.97 10.95
C HIS A 109 16.02 3.02 9.80
N LYS A 110 17.06 2.18 9.99
CA LYS A 110 17.46 1.17 8.99
C LYS A 110 16.45 0.03 8.82
N THR A 111 15.62 -0.23 9.81
CA THR A 111 14.61 -1.30 9.80
C THR A 111 13.19 -0.74 9.60
N ALA A 112 12.48 -0.44 10.67
CA ALA A 112 11.09 0.01 10.63
C ALA A 112 10.92 1.33 9.88
N GLY A 113 11.85 2.29 10.07
CA GLY A 113 11.88 3.58 9.39
C GLY A 113 12.10 3.49 7.88
N THR A 114 12.71 2.39 7.40
CA THR A 114 12.85 2.09 5.97
C THR A 114 11.64 1.31 5.44
N LEU A 115 11.19 0.29 6.17
CA LEU A 115 10.09 -0.57 5.72
C LEU A 115 8.75 0.17 5.66
N PHE A 116 8.45 1.01 6.65
CA PHE A 116 7.17 1.71 6.71
C PHE A 116 6.92 2.58 5.47
N PRO A 117 7.77 3.54 5.08
CA PRO A 117 7.50 4.41 3.94
C PRO A 117 7.43 3.65 2.62
N LEU A 118 8.21 2.58 2.44
CA LEU A 118 8.16 1.75 1.24
C LEU A 118 6.84 0.98 1.15
N VAL A 119 6.47 0.25 2.21
CA VAL A 119 5.23 -0.54 2.23
C VAL A 119 4.02 0.36 2.13
N PHE A 120 3.99 1.48 2.86
CA PHE A 120 2.91 2.46 2.80
C PHE A 120 2.78 3.08 1.40
N GLY A 121 3.88 3.56 0.82
CA GLY A 121 3.89 4.15 -0.51
C GLY A 121 3.37 3.19 -1.58
N LEU A 122 3.86 1.95 -1.60
CA LEU A 122 3.40 0.91 -2.51
C LEU A 122 1.93 0.55 -2.29
N THR A 123 1.48 0.48 -1.04
CA THR A 123 0.08 0.20 -0.69
C THR A 123 -0.85 1.28 -1.23
N VAL A 124 -0.54 2.55 -1.01
CA VAL A 124 -1.34 3.67 -1.52
C VAL A 124 -1.37 3.67 -3.05
N MET A 125 -0.23 3.45 -3.71
CA MET A 125 -0.17 3.33 -5.17
C MET A 125 -1.01 2.17 -5.69
N LEU A 126 -1.02 1.03 -5.01
CA LEU A 126 -1.85 -0.13 -5.34
C LEU A 126 -3.35 0.18 -5.19
N LEU A 127 -3.76 0.80 -4.06
CA LEU A 127 -5.15 1.21 -3.83
C LEU A 127 -5.63 2.17 -4.92
N ILE A 128 -4.82 3.15 -5.29
CA ILE A 128 -5.10 4.07 -6.39
C ILE A 128 -5.20 3.32 -7.73
N ALA A 129 -4.30 2.38 -8.01
CA ALA A 129 -4.28 1.59 -9.24
C ALA A 129 -5.56 0.77 -9.42
N LEU A 130 -6.06 0.17 -8.34
CA LEU A 130 -7.25 -0.69 -8.35
C LEU A 130 -8.57 0.10 -8.48
N ASN A 131 -8.61 1.33 -7.96
CA ASN A 131 -9.86 2.09 -7.83
C ASN A 131 -9.98 3.27 -8.81
N VAL A 132 -8.87 3.78 -9.37
CA VAL A 132 -8.87 4.94 -10.27
C VAL A 132 -8.57 4.50 -11.71
N PRO A 133 -9.59 4.39 -12.60
CA PRO A 133 -9.41 3.93 -13.98
C PRO A 133 -8.75 4.98 -14.88
N ASN A 134 -8.92 6.28 -14.57
CA ASN A 134 -8.34 7.35 -15.38
C ASN A 134 -6.82 7.37 -15.22
N LYS A 135 -6.10 7.08 -16.31
CA LYS A 135 -4.63 6.97 -16.33
C LYS A 135 -3.92 8.29 -15.95
N ARG A 136 -4.48 9.45 -16.37
CA ARG A 136 -3.87 10.76 -16.04
C ARG A 136 -4.00 11.05 -14.53
N LEU A 137 -5.22 10.95 -14.00
CA LEU A 137 -5.48 11.15 -12.58
C LEU A 137 -4.69 10.17 -11.71
N ARG A 138 -4.61 8.91 -12.12
CA ARG A 138 -3.82 7.89 -11.42
C ARG A 138 -2.35 8.27 -11.31
N ARG A 139 -1.72 8.78 -12.39
CA ARG A 139 -0.32 9.23 -12.37
C ARG A 139 -0.13 10.39 -11.42
N VAL A 140 -1.03 11.37 -11.42
CA VAL A 140 -0.97 12.52 -10.49
C VAL A 140 -1.08 12.06 -9.04
N LEU A 141 -2.03 11.16 -8.74
CA LEU A 141 -2.22 10.64 -7.38
C LEU A 141 -1.09 9.72 -6.91
N TRP A 142 -0.24 9.20 -7.79
CA TRP A 142 0.95 8.41 -7.41
C TRP A 142 2.13 9.28 -6.96
N VAL A 143 2.16 10.57 -7.31
CA VAL A 143 3.27 11.45 -6.98
C VAL A 143 3.44 11.62 -5.46
N PRO A 144 2.39 11.96 -4.66
CA PRO A 144 2.56 12.14 -3.23
C PRO A 144 3.12 10.91 -2.49
N PRO A 145 2.60 9.67 -2.66
CA PRO A 145 3.14 8.50 -1.94
C PRO A 145 4.56 8.13 -2.39
N LEU A 146 4.93 8.41 -3.64
CA LEU A 146 6.30 8.21 -4.10
C LEU A 146 7.24 9.23 -3.44
N LEU A 147 6.87 10.52 -3.46
CA LEU A 147 7.66 11.58 -2.81
C LEU A 147 7.72 11.38 -1.29
N PHE A 148 6.64 10.88 -0.67
CA PHE A 148 6.65 10.51 0.75
C PHE A 148 7.73 9.47 1.05
N ALA A 149 7.78 8.37 0.28
CA ALA A 149 8.77 7.33 0.50
C ALA A 149 10.20 7.88 0.37
N ILE A 150 10.46 8.72 -0.64
CA ILE A 150 11.77 9.34 -0.85
C ILE A 150 12.11 10.30 0.30
N ALA A 151 11.19 11.20 0.66
CA ALA A 151 11.41 12.19 1.71
C ALA A 151 11.62 11.55 3.08
N ALA A 152 10.83 10.52 3.43
CA ALA A 152 10.96 9.80 4.69
C ALA A 152 12.29 9.03 4.79
N LEU A 153 12.71 8.36 3.72
CA LEU A 153 14.02 7.70 3.70
C LEU A 153 15.16 8.71 3.85
N TRP A 154 15.07 9.84 3.16
CA TRP A 154 16.08 10.88 3.25
C TRP A 154 16.08 11.56 4.62
N SER A 155 14.89 11.74 5.23
CA SER A 155 14.74 12.24 6.59
C SER A 155 15.50 11.36 7.60
N ASN A 156 15.35 10.03 7.52
CA ASN A 156 16.06 9.11 8.40
C ASN A 156 17.59 9.32 8.32
N PHE A 157 18.15 9.41 7.10
CA PHE A 157 19.57 9.69 6.92
C PHE A 157 19.99 11.06 7.44
N ALA A 158 19.17 12.09 7.23
CA ALA A 158 19.46 13.44 7.68
C ALA A 158 19.43 13.53 9.22
N VAL A 159 18.44 12.90 9.86
CA VAL A 159 18.34 12.84 11.34
C VAL A 159 19.51 12.06 11.94
N ASP A 160 19.82 10.89 11.39
CA ASP A 160 20.96 10.08 11.86
C ASP A 160 22.29 10.84 11.72
N GLY A 161 22.51 11.47 10.58
CA GLY A 161 23.74 12.26 10.32
C GLY A 161 23.86 13.47 11.25
N MET A 162 22.75 14.20 11.46
CA MET A 162 22.68 15.35 12.36
C MET A 162 22.97 14.97 13.80
N LEU A 163 22.41 13.86 14.28
CA LEU A 163 22.61 13.41 15.66
C LEU A 163 24.01 12.81 15.89
N ALA A 164 24.61 12.18 14.88
CA ALA A 164 25.93 11.58 14.96
C ALA A 164 27.09 12.59 14.72
N SER A 165 26.82 13.79 14.20
CA SER A 165 27.84 14.77 13.90
C SER A 165 28.56 15.28 15.15
N HIS A 166 29.86 15.55 15.11
CA HIS A 166 30.62 16.09 16.25
C HIS A 166 30.21 17.53 16.57
N THR A 167 29.98 18.34 15.55
CA THR A 167 29.56 19.74 15.68
C THR A 167 28.11 19.87 15.23
N LEU A 168 27.33 20.68 15.94
CA LEU A 168 25.97 21.00 15.53
C LEU A 168 26.04 22.06 14.40
N ASP A 169 25.51 21.70 13.25
CA ASP A 169 25.40 22.59 12.09
C ASP A 169 23.92 22.95 11.86
N GLY A 170 23.61 24.25 11.94
CA GLY A 170 22.27 24.78 11.72
C GLY A 170 21.69 24.43 10.36
N GLY A 171 22.54 24.30 9.32
CA GLY A 171 22.10 23.87 7.98
C GLY A 171 21.61 22.42 7.98
N GLN A 172 22.32 21.52 8.63
CA GLN A 172 21.92 20.12 8.78
C GLN A 172 20.61 19.98 9.60
N VAL A 173 20.48 20.75 10.67
CA VAL A 173 19.25 20.79 11.48
C VAL A 173 18.07 21.27 10.65
N ALA A 174 18.24 22.37 9.92
CA ALA A 174 17.19 22.90 9.05
C ALA A 174 16.78 21.90 7.96
N LEU A 175 17.74 21.26 7.30
CA LEU A 175 17.47 20.23 6.29
C LEU A 175 16.69 19.05 6.88
N ALA A 176 17.14 18.50 8.00
CA ALA A 176 16.46 17.37 8.67
C ALA A 176 15.03 17.76 9.10
N SER A 177 14.86 18.97 9.68
CA SER A 177 13.55 19.48 10.09
C SER A 177 12.60 19.64 8.91
N VAL A 178 13.06 20.23 7.80
CA VAL A 178 12.24 20.39 6.58
C VAL A 178 11.85 19.03 5.99
N LEU A 179 12.76 18.06 5.97
CA LEU A 179 12.46 16.70 5.47
C LEU A 179 11.42 15.98 6.35
N VAL A 180 11.49 16.14 7.67
CA VAL A 180 10.49 15.59 8.59
C VAL A 180 9.12 16.23 8.32
N ILE A 181 9.02 17.56 8.26
CA ILE A 181 7.78 18.27 7.95
C ILE A 181 7.22 17.82 6.59
N ALA A 182 8.08 17.77 5.56
CA ALA A 182 7.68 17.36 4.22
C ALA A 182 7.14 15.92 4.20
N SER A 183 7.77 14.99 4.93
CA SER A 183 7.31 13.61 5.01
C SER A 183 5.92 13.51 5.67
N TRP A 184 5.65 14.26 6.74
CA TRP A 184 4.33 14.30 7.39
C TRP A 184 3.25 14.89 6.47
N VAL A 185 3.55 15.98 5.77
CA VAL A 185 2.63 16.58 4.80
C VAL A 185 2.33 15.60 3.65
N LEU A 186 3.36 14.98 3.09
CA LEU A 186 3.21 14.02 1.99
C LEU A 186 2.46 12.75 2.43
N LEU A 187 2.66 12.29 3.67
CA LEU A 187 1.89 11.20 4.27
C LEU A 187 0.40 11.56 4.32
N ALA A 188 0.07 12.75 4.85
CA ALA A 188 -1.32 13.21 4.93
C ALA A 188 -1.98 13.33 3.54
N VAL A 189 -1.29 13.93 2.57
CA VAL A 189 -1.78 14.05 1.19
C VAL A 189 -1.96 12.67 0.55
N SER A 190 -1.05 11.72 0.81
CA SER A 190 -1.14 10.35 0.31
C SER A 190 -2.34 9.61 0.89
N LEU A 191 -2.61 9.77 2.19
CA LEU A 191 -3.81 9.22 2.85
C LEU A 191 -5.09 9.78 2.24
N LEU A 192 -5.17 11.09 2.02
CA LEU A 192 -6.32 11.71 1.34
C LEU A 192 -6.52 11.16 -0.07
N GLY A 193 -5.43 10.96 -0.81
CA GLY A 193 -5.45 10.31 -2.13
C GLY A 193 -5.96 8.87 -2.08
N ALA A 194 -5.54 8.09 -1.08
CA ALA A 194 -6.01 6.72 -0.86
C ALA A 194 -7.51 6.69 -0.51
N LEU A 195 -7.96 7.55 0.42
CA LEU A 195 -9.38 7.68 0.80
C LEU A 195 -10.25 8.08 -0.39
N TYR A 196 -9.80 9.03 -1.20
CA TYR A 196 -10.48 9.41 -2.43
C TYR A 196 -10.60 8.23 -3.41
N ALA A 197 -9.53 7.45 -3.59
CA ALA A 197 -9.54 6.29 -4.46
C ALA A 197 -10.52 5.23 -3.96
N LEU A 198 -10.54 4.93 -2.66
CA LEU A 198 -11.47 3.98 -2.05
C LEU A 198 -12.93 4.45 -2.17
N TYR A 199 -13.21 5.71 -1.88
CA TYR A 199 -14.55 6.30 -2.04
C TYR A 199 -15.05 6.15 -3.48
N ARG A 200 -14.20 6.46 -4.46
CA ARG A 200 -14.55 6.34 -5.88
C ARG A 200 -14.80 4.89 -6.30
N GLY A 201 -14.02 3.95 -5.79
CA GLY A 201 -14.21 2.52 -6.00
C GLY A 201 -15.53 2.02 -5.44
N TRP A 202 -15.86 2.44 -4.22
CA TRP A 202 -17.11 2.09 -3.54
C TRP A 202 -18.37 2.66 -4.23
N SER A 203 -18.35 3.94 -4.60
CA SER A 203 -19.44 4.60 -5.34
C SER A 203 -19.77 3.88 -6.64
N LYS A 204 -18.76 3.47 -7.41
CA LYS A 204 -18.96 2.68 -8.64
C LYS A 204 -19.64 1.35 -8.39
N ARG A 205 -19.25 0.63 -7.35
CA ARG A 205 -19.83 -0.69 -7.00
C ARG A 205 -21.31 -0.57 -6.62
N ARG A 206 -21.68 0.51 -5.90
CA ARG A 206 -23.10 0.81 -5.59
C ARG A 206 -23.94 1.06 -6.82
N SER A 207 -23.45 1.90 -7.73
CA SER A 207 -24.18 2.24 -8.97
C SER A 207 -24.37 1.04 -9.90
N SER A 208 -23.40 0.10 -9.95
CA SER A 208 -23.53 -1.10 -10.76
C SER A 208 -24.53 -2.09 -10.17
N LYS A 209 -24.60 -2.21 -8.83
CA LYS A 209 -25.55 -3.09 -8.14
C LYS A 209 -27.00 -2.60 -8.30
N GLY A 210 -27.26 -1.30 -8.14
CA GLY A 210 -28.59 -0.73 -8.34
C GLY A 210 -29.13 -0.96 -9.75
N ARG A 211 -28.25 -0.85 -10.77
CA ARG A 211 -28.67 -1.10 -12.16
C ARG A 211 -28.95 -2.59 -12.45
N SER A 212 -28.25 -3.53 -11.82
CA SER A 212 -28.57 -4.96 -11.97
C SER A 212 -29.89 -5.30 -11.30
N ASP A 213 -30.16 -4.76 -10.11
CA ASP A 213 -31.40 -5.01 -9.38
C ASP A 213 -32.63 -4.44 -10.14
N GLU A 214 -32.50 -3.26 -10.77
CA GLU A 214 -33.55 -2.69 -11.66
C GLU A 214 -33.79 -3.54 -12.93
N ALA A 215 -32.71 -4.06 -13.54
CA ALA A 215 -32.82 -4.90 -14.73
C ALA A 215 -33.51 -6.24 -14.41
N ASP A 216 -33.19 -6.85 -13.28
CA ASP A 216 -33.79 -8.10 -12.81
C ASP A 216 -35.29 -7.88 -12.46
N ALA A 217 -35.63 -6.76 -11.81
CA ALA A 217 -37.02 -6.40 -11.52
C ALA A 217 -37.86 -6.18 -12.81
N ALA A 218 -37.27 -5.51 -13.81
CA ALA A 218 -37.95 -5.29 -15.10
C ALA A 218 -38.12 -6.59 -15.91
N ALA A 219 -37.23 -7.57 -15.74
CA ALA A 219 -37.34 -8.87 -16.43
C ALA A 219 -38.35 -9.83 -15.78
N SER A 220 -38.75 -9.55 -14.53
CA SER A 220 -39.72 -10.37 -13.75
C SER A 220 -41.18 -9.82 -13.80
N ALA A 221 -41.38 -8.63 -14.37
CA ALA A 221 -42.70 -8.00 -14.57
C ALA A 221 -43.23 -8.25 -15.97
#